data_9bf81fde6424196033bd91bc27a15b29
#
_entry.id   9bf81fde6424196033bd91bc27a15b29
#
_cell.length_a   1.000
_cell.length_b   1.000
_cell.length_c   1.000
_cell.angle_alpha   90.00
_cell.angle_beta   90.00
_cell.angle_gamma   90.00
#
_symmetry.space_group_name_H-M   'P 1'
#
loop_
_entity.id
_entity.type
_entity.pdbx_description
1 polymer ?
#
loop_
_entity_poly.entity_id
_entity_poly.type
_entity_poly.pdbx_seq_one_letter_code
_entity_poly.pdbx_strand_id
1 'polypeptide(L)'
;PDFQQYRGSTDLIFTSPPYFNREAYSEDENQSYKKYGSSYASWRDGFLRPTLETCVEWLRNDRYLLWNVADVLVSGKYLPIEQDSIDILESCGMIYEYTMKMALEGMPGQNRVGEDGKPKCKNFCQISGKYLKYEPVFVFRKP
;
A
#
# COMPACT_ATOMS: atom_id res chain seq x y z
N PRO A 1 17.40 -17.78 -2.03
CA PRO A 1 16.56 -18.29 -3.11
C PRO A 1 16.80 -17.45 -4.37
N ASP A 2 16.92 -18.12 -5.51
CA ASP A 2 17.03 -17.43 -6.79
C ASP A 2 15.62 -17.01 -7.26
N PHE A 3 15.28 -15.75 -7.04
CA PHE A 3 13.98 -15.20 -7.42
C PHE A 3 13.84 -14.90 -8.92
N GLN A 4 14.94 -15.01 -9.69
CA GLN A 4 14.93 -14.78 -11.14
C GLN A 4 14.01 -15.77 -11.88
N GLN A 5 13.80 -16.96 -11.32
CA GLN A 5 12.88 -17.96 -11.87
C GLN A 5 11.41 -17.50 -11.94
N TYR A 6 11.03 -16.49 -11.16
CA TYR A 6 9.65 -15.98 -11.15
C TYR A 6 9.41 -14.86 -12.17
N ARG A 7 10.47 -14.40 -12.85
CA ARG A 7 10.37 -13.31 -13.83
C ARG A 7 9.41 -13.69 -14.97
N GLY A 8 8.35 -12.90 -15.13
CA GLY A 8 7.33 -13.12 -16.16
C GLY A 8 6.56 -14.44 -16.03
N SER A 9 6.46 -15.02 -14.83
CA SER A 9 5.79 -16.31 -14.60
C SER A 9 4.59 -16.25 -13.66
N THR A 10 4.38 -15.12 -12.99
CA THR A 10 3.33 -14.96 -11.97
C THR A 10 2.02 -14.46 -12.59
N ASP A 11 0.92 -15.11 -12.29
CA ASP A 11 -0.40 -14.76 -12.84
C ASP A 11 -1.14 -13.70 -12.00
N LEU A 12 -0.86 -13.65 -10.68
CA LEU A 12 -1.47 -12.68 -9.77
C LEU A 12 -0.50 -12.39 -8.64
N ILE A 13 -0.35 -11.11 -8.32
CA ILE A 13 0.31 -10.68 -7.10
C ILE A 13 -0.72 -9.91 -6.27
N PHE A 14 -0.93 -10.37 -5.04
CA PHE A 14 -1.70 -9.64 -4.04
C PHE A 14 -0.86 -9.51 -2.78
N THR A 15 -0.54 -8.29 -2.40
CA THR A 15 0.33 -8.04 -1.25
C THR A 15 0.00 -6.74 -0.53
N SER A 16 0.31 -6.75 0.77
CA SER A 16 0.28 -5.61 1.67
C SER A 16 1.69 -5.45 2.24
N PRO A 17 2.51 -4.55 1.69
CA PRO A 17 3.87 -4.35 2.18
C PRO A 17 3.87 -3.63 3.53
N PRO A 18 4.98 -3.63 4.27
CA PRO A 18 5.13 -2.80 5.46
C PRO A 18 4.86 -1.31 5.16
N TYR A 19 4.05 -0.66 6.01
CA TYR A 19 3.67 0.76 5.83
C TYR A 19 4.68 1.67 6.52
N PHE A 20 5.86 1.84 5.93
CA PHE A 20 6.95 2.64 6.47
C PHE A 20 7.28 2.22 7.93
N ASN A 21 7.05 3.08 8.93
CA ASN A 21 7.40 2.84 10.33
C ASN A 21 6.23 2.31 11.18
N ARG A 22 5.10 1.94 10.57
CA ARG A 22 3.91 1.47 11.32
C ARG A 22 4.05 0.07 11.89
N GLU A 23 4.89 -0.73 11.28
CA GLU A 23 5.05 -2.14 11.60
C GLU A 23 6.48 -2.40 12.06
N ALA A 24 6.73 -2.17 13.35
CA ALA A 24 7.95 -2.58 14.01
C ALA A 24 7.75 -4.00 14.55
N TYR A 25 8.04 -5.01 13.72
CA TYR A 25 7.85 -6.42 14.08
C TYR A 25 8.88 -6.94 15.07
N SER A 26 10.05 -6.30 15.18
CA SER A 26 11.14 -6.71 16.05
C SER A 26 12.16 -5.59 16.28
N GLU A 27 13.17 -5.87 17.11
CA GLU A 27 14.37 -5.03 17.27
C GLU A 27 15.37 -5.18 16.10
N ASP A 28 15.08 -6.05 15.12
CA ASP A 28 15.98 -6.37 14.02
C ASP A 28 16.23 -5.15 13.12
N GLU A 29 17.50 -4.89 12.83
CA GLU A 29 17.93 -3.79 11.96
C GLU A 29 17.62 -4.01 10.48
N ASN A 30 17.28 -5.23 10.09
CA ASN A 30 16.87 -5.56 8.72
C ASN A 30 15.44 -5.15 8.36
N GLN A 31 14.68 -4.58 9.28
CA GLN A 31 13.36 -4.04 8.97
C GLN A 31 13.46 -2.92 7.93
N SER A 32 12.49 -2.84 7.02
CA SER A 32 12.53 -1.95 5.86
C SER A 32 12.82 -0.48 6.23
N TYR A 33 12.17 0.06 7.25
CA TYR A 33 12.35 1.45 7.66
C TYR A 33 13.69 1.72 8.35
N LYS A 34 14.30 0.72 9.00
CA LYS A 34 15.63 0.83 9.59
C LYS A 34 16.73 0.67 8.53
N LYS A 35 16.60 -0.34 7.69
CA LYS A 35 17.58 -0.70 6.66
C LYS A 35 17.70 0.35 5.56
N TYR A 36 16.58 0.93 5.13
CA TYR A 36 16.54 1.87 3.99
C TYR A 36 16.49 3.34 4.40
N GLY A 37 16.70 3.64 5.69
CA GLY A 37 16.81 4.97 6.22
C GLY A 37 15.59 5.45 7.00
N SER A 38 15.84 6.44 7.86
CA SER A 38 14.85 7.01 8.78
C SER A 38 13.89 8.01 8.11
N SER A 39 14.17 8.46 6.88
CA SER A 39 13.30 9.37 6.14
C SER A 39 12.37 8.59 5.22
N TYR A 40 11.17 9.15 5.03
CA TYR A 40 10.22 8.58 4.09
C TYR A 40 10.78 8.47 2.66
N ALA A 41 11.49 9.50 2.19
CA ALA A 41 12.07 9.50 0.86
C ALA A 41 13.08 8.36 0.67
N SER A 42 13.95 8.13 1.66
CA SER A 42 14.92 7.03 1.61
C SER A 42 14.22 5.66 1.62
N TRP A 43 13.18 5.49 2.43
CA TRP A 43 12.39 4.27 2.46
C TRP A 43 11.62 4.06 1.13
N ARG A 44 11.02 5.12 0.60
CA ARG A 44 10.33 5.06 -0.70
C ARG A 44 11.26 4.59 -1.81
N ASP A 45 12.43 5.20 -1.91
CA ASP A 45 13.37 4.94 -3.01
C ASP A 45 14.18 3.65 -2.80
N GLY A 46 14.46 3.27 -1.55
CA GLY A 46 15.24 2.07 -1.22
C GLY A 46 14.40 0.80 -1.02
N PHE A 47 13.14 0.93 -0.66
CA PHE A 47 12.27 -0.22 -0.39
C PHE A 47 11.02 -0.25 -1.28
N LEU A 48 10.18 0.80 -1.23
CA LEU A 48 8.89 0.79 -1.92
C LEU A 48 9.07 0.63 -3.44
N ARG A 49 9.89 1.48 -4.05
CA ARG A 49 10.15 1.45 -5.49
C ARG A 49 10.73 0.10 -5.96
N PRO A 50 11.83 -0.42 -5.39
CA PRO A 50 12.37 -1.71 -5.82
C PRO A 50 11.41 -2.88 -5.62
N THR A 51 10.57 -2.83 -4.57
CA THR A 51 9.55 -3.85 -4.33
C THR A 51 8.50 -3.84 -5.45
N LEU A 52 8.00 -2.67 -5.82
CA LEU A 52 7.02 -2.54 -6.91
C LEU A 52 7.61 -2.93 -8.27
N GLU A 53 8.84 -2.50 -8.56
CA GLU A 53 9.57 -2.90 -9.78
C GLU A 53 9.74 -4.42 -9.87
N THR A 54 10.07 -5.07 -8.76
CA THR A 54 10.15 -6.54 -8.67
C THR A 54 8.80 -7.22 -8.94
N CYS A 55 7.72 -6.69 -8.38
CA CYS A 55 6.37 -7.19 -8.65
C CYS A 55 6.04 -7.10 -10.16
N VAL A 56 6.37 -5.98 -10.79
CA VAL A 56 6.14 -5.80 -12.23
C VAL A 56 6.98 -6.78 -13.06
N GLU A 57 8.24 -7.02 -12.68
CA GLU A 57 9.09 -8.01 -13.37
C GLU A 57 8.54 -9.43 -13.29
N TRP A 58 8.02 -9.84 -12.13
CA TRP A 58 7.52 -11.20 -11.94
C TRP A 58 6.18 -11.45 -12.63
N LEU A 59 5.37 -10.43 -12.77
CA LEU A 59 4.04 -10.52 -13.35
C LEU A 59 4.12 -10.79 -14.87
N ARG A 60 3.29 -11.69 -15.35
CA ARG A 60 3.09 -11.92 -16.78
C ARG A 60 2.28 -10.79 -17.39
N ASN A 61 2.39 -10.62 -18.72
CA ASN A 61 1.52 -9.70 -19.44
C ASN A 61 0.05 -10.10 -19.32
N ASP A 62 -0.85 -9.13 -19.37
CA ASP A 62 -2.29 -9.28 -19.17
C ASP A 62 -2.68 -9.89 -17.82
N ARG A 63 -1.85 -9.65 -16.79
CA ARG A 63 -2.09 -10.10 -15.42
C ARG A 63 -2.10 -8.93 -14.44
N TYR A 64 -2.51 -9.20 -13.21
CA TYR A 64 -2.89 -8.17 -12.25
C TYR A 64 -2.00 -8.15 -11.01
N LEU A 65 -1.70 -6.92 -10.58
CA LEU A 65 -1.15 -6.62 -9.27
C LEU A 65 -2.26 -5.95 -8.43
N LEU A 66 -2.55 -6.53 -7.28
CA LEU A 66 -3.41 -5.96 -6.23
C LEU A 66 -2.51 -5.46 -5.11
N TRP A 67 -2.45 -4.15 -4.97
CA TRP A 67 -1.54 -3.47 -4.04
C TRP A 67 -2.34 -2.83 -2.92
N ASN A 68 -2.22 -3.41 -1.71
CA ASN A 68 -2.93 -2.92 -0.53
C ASN A 68 -2.00 -2.06 0.32
N VAL A 69 -2.18 -0.77 0.29
CA VAL A 69 -1.48 0.20 1.14
C VAL A 69 -2.41 1.32 1.56
N ALA A 70 -2.05 1.99 2.65
CA ALA A 70 -2.71 3.21 3.09
C ALA A 70 -1.66 4.25 3.48
N ASP A 71 -2.02 5.52 3.31
CA ASP A 71 -1.21 6.62 3.79
C ASP A 71 -1.06 6.59 5.30
N VAL A 72 0.13 6.91 5.77
CA VAL A 72 0.50 6.87 7.19
C VAL A 72 0.60 8.28 7.75
N LEU A 73 -0.08 8.53 8.86
CA LEU A 73 0.02 9.80 9.57
C LEU A 73 1.26 9.82 10.47
N VAL A 74 2.20 10.71 10.17
CA VAL A 74 3.42 10.94 10.95
C VAL A 74 3.51 12.42 11.28
N SER A 75 3.60 12.74 12.59
CA SER A 75 3.72 14.13 13.06
C SER A 75 2.70 15.09 12.44
N GLY A 76 1.45 14.66 12.32
CA GLY A 76 0.35 15.47 11.80
C GLY A 76 0.27 15.60 10.28
N LYS A 77 1.16 14.92 9.53
CA LYS A 77 1.15 14.89 8.06
C LYS A 77 0.98 13.46 7.55
N TYR A 78 0.17 13.30 6.52
CA TYR A 78 0.09 12.03 5.81
C TYR A 78 1.29 11.88 4.87
N LEU A 79 1.96 10.73 4.97
CA LEU A 79 2.96 10.30 3.99
C LEU A 79 2.21 9.73 2.78
N PRO A 80 2.50 10.18 1.55
CA PRO A 80 1.70 9.86 0.36
C PRO A 80 2.04 8.49 -0.24
N ILE A 81 1.98 7.43 0.56
CA ILE A 81 2.33 6.06 0.13
C ILE A 81 1.41 5.57 -0.98
N GLU A 82 0.11 5.93 -0.88
CA GLU A 82 -0.88 5.58 -1.89
C GLU A 82 -0.51 6.19 -3.25
N GLN A 83 -0.32 7.51 -3.31
CA GLN A 83 0.00 8.20 -4.55
C GLN A 83 1.38 7.81 -5.10
N ASP A 84 2.40 7.74 -4.24
CA ASP A 84 3.74 7.33 -4.68
C ASP A 84 3.74 5.90 -5.26
N SER A 85 2.91 4.99 -4.71
CA SER A 85 2.76 3.64 -5.27
C SER A 85 2.14 3.66 -6.66
N ILE A 86 1.11 4.49 -6.87
CA ILE A 86 0.47 4.67 -8.18
C ILE A 86 1.48 5.22 -9.17
N ASP A 87 2.16 6.31 -8.83
CA ASP A 87 3.12 6.98 -9.72
C ASP A 87 4.29 6.05 -10.12
N ILE A 88 4.79 5.26 -9.17
CA ILE A 88 5.84 4.28 -9.44
C ILE A 88 5.34 3.20 -10.42
N LEU A 89 4.18 2.61 -10.16
CA LEU A 89 3.63 1.54 -11.00
C LEU A 89 3.30 2.03 -12.42
N GLU A 90 2.74 3.22 -12.55
CA GLU A 90 2.49 3.84 -13.86
C GLU A 90 3.81 4.14 -14.58
N SER A 91 4.86 4.59 -13.87
CA SER A 91 6.20 4.78 -14.46
C SER A 91 6.84 3.48 -14.95
N CYS A 92 6.43 2.34 -14.39
CA CYS A 92 6.83 1.00 -14.85
C CYS A 92 5.95 0.46 -15.99
N GLY A 93 5.03 1.27 -16.53
CA GLY A 93 4.14 0.88 -17.61
C GLY A 93 2.91 0.09 -17.21
N MET A 94 2.61 -0.01 -15.91
CA MET A 94 1.38 -0.63 -15.43
C MET A 94 0.17 0.27 -15.69
N ILE A 95 -0.97 -0.33 -15.95
CA ILE A 95 -2.24 0.37 -16.17
C ILE A 95 -3.05 0.32 -14.88
N TYR A 96 -3.32 1.48 -14.29
CA TYR A 96 -4.27 1.58 -13.19
C TYR A 96 -5.70 1.32 -13.69
N GLU A 97 -6.39 0.35 -13.11
CA GLU A 97 -7.76 -0.01 -13.50
C GLU A 97 -8.79 0.62 -12.55
N TYR A 98 -8.69 0.31 -11.26
CA TYR A 98 -9.59 0.83 -10.23
C TYR A 98 -9.05 0.57 -8.82
N THR A 99 -9.75 1.12 -7.81
CA THR A 99 -9.47 0.85 -6.40
C THR A 99 -10.65 0.14 -5.75
N MET A 100 -10.37 -0.99 -5.09
CA MET A 100 -11.31 -1.62 -4.17
C MET A 100 -11.16 -1.02 -2.77
N LYS A 101 -12.25 -1.03 -2.02
CA LYS A 101 -12.27 -0.59 -0.62
C LYS A 101 -12.42 -1.81 0.28
N MET A 102 -11.37 -2.17 0.98
CA MET A 102 -11.40 -3.26 1.96
C MET A 102 -11.88 -2.68 3.30
N ALA A 103 -13.18 -2.87 3.61
CA ALA A 103 -13.76 -2.39 4.85
C ALA A 103 -13.19 -3.15 6.06
N LEU A 104 -12.81 -2.41 7.10
CA LEU A 104 -12.23 -2.94 8.33
C LEU A 104 -13.24 -2.85 9.45
N GLU A 105 -13.96 -3.93 9.72
CA GLU A 105 -14.89 -4.02 10.86
C GLU A 105 -14.15 -4.40 12.15
N GLY A 106 -14.59 -3.83 13.29
CA GLY A 106 -14.08 -4.18 14.61
C GLY A 106 -12.70 -3.63 14.97
N MET A 107 -12.08 -2.82 14.12
CA MET A 107 -10.79 -2.20 14.41
C MET A 107 -10.91 -1.08 15.45
N PRO A 108 -10.00 -0.99 16.44
CA PRO A 108 -9.98 0.13 17.38
C PRO A 108 -9.90 1.47 16.63
N GLY A 109 -10.80 2.40 16.97
CA GLY A 109 -10.84 3.72 16.35
C GLY A 109 -11.68 3.86 15.08
N GLN A 110 -12.38 2.82 14.66
CA GLN A 110 -13.33 2.85 13.53
C GLN A 110 -14.43 3.90 13.69
N ASN A 111 -14.88 4.15 14.91
CA ASN A 111 -15.98 5.04 15.22
C ASN A 111 -15.51 6.46 15.58
N ARG A 112 -14.35 6.89 15.10
CA ARG A 112 -13.89 8.27 15.30
C ARG A 112 -14.64 9.22 14.39
N VAL A 113 -15.86 9.48 14.77
CA VAL A 113 -16.70 10.50 14.15
C VAL A 113 -16.54 11.78 14.95
N GLY A 114 -16.47 12.93 14.26
CA GLY A 114 -16.44 14.24 14.90
C GLY A 114 -17.81 14.62 15.49
N GLU A 115 -17.88 15.72 16.22
CA GLU A 115 -19.13 16.30 16.71
C GLU A 115 -20.09 16.66 15.55
N ASP A 116 -19.54 16.92 14.36
CA ASP A 116 -20.27 17.16 13.11
C ASP A 116 -20.80 15.87 12.42
N GLY A 117 -20.61 14.71 13.03
CA GLY A 117 -21.02 13.43 12.48
C GLY A 117 -20.15 12.91 11.34
N LYS A 118 -19.04 13.59 11.00
CA LYS A 118 -18.14 13.20 9.91
C LYS A 118 -16.89 12.47 10.41
N PRO A 119 -16.32 11.55 9.62
CA PRO A 119 -15.08 10.89 9.98
C PRO A 119 -13.93 11.87 10.15
N LYS A 120 -13.14 11.70 11.21
CA LYS A 120 -11.95 12.52 11.50
C LYS A 120 -10.69 12.09 10.75
N CYS A 121 -10.70 10.93 10.11
CA CYS A 121 -9.55 10.32 9.46
C CYS A 121 -9.83 10.06 7.98
N LYS A 122 -8.75 9.89 7.22
CA LYS A 122 -8.77 9.46 5.83
C LYS A 122 -9.36 8.04 5.67
N ASN A 123 -9.89 7.73 4.49
CA ASN A 123 -10.32 6.40 4.08
C ASN A 123 -11.49 5.83 4.90
N PHE A 124 -12.61 6.56 4.91
CA PHE A 124 -13.88 6.07 5.39
C PHE A 124 -14.89 5.87 4.27
N CYS A 125 -15.67 4.81 4.36
CA CYS A 125 -16.83 4.59 3.51
C CYS A 125 -18.09 4.45 4.38
N GLN A 126 -19.25 4.65 3.78
CA GLN A 126 -20.52 4.48 4.46
C GLN A 126 -21.19 3.19 3.99
N ILE A 127 -21.47 2.28 4.91
CA ILE A 127 -22.16 1.03 4.64
C ILE A 127 -23.32 0.92 5.63
N SER A 128 -24.56 0.76 5.11
CA SER A 128 -25.77 0.66 5.93
C SER A 128 -25.91 1.78 6.97
N GLY A 129 -25.60 3.02 6.58
CA GLY A 129 -25.68 4.20 7.44
C GLY A 129 -24.54 4.35 8.48
N LYS A 130 -23.60 3.42 8.53
CA LYS A 130 -22.44 3.47 9.43
C LYS A 130 -21.17 3.84 8.66
N TYR A 131 -20.32 4.67 9.28
CA TYR A 131 -18.99 4.94 8.76
C TYR A 131 -18.04 3.82 9.17
N LEU A 132 -17.44 3.19 8.17
CA LEU A 132 -16.40 2.18 8.37
C LEU A 132 -15.09 2.67 7.77
N LYS A 133 -14.01 2.43 8.48
CA LYS A 133 -12.67 2.60 7.91
C LYS A 133 -12.46 1.56 6.81
N TYR A 134 -11.77 1.94 5.75
CA TYR A 134 -11.31 1.00 4.75
C TYR A 134 -9.81 1.18 4.46
N GLU A 135 -9.19 0.14 3.95
CA GLU A 135 -7.91 0.24 3.28
C GLU A 135 -8.11 0.10 1.77
N PRO A 136 -7.46 0.95 0.97
CA PRO A 136 -7.55 0.83 -0.48
C PRO A 136 -6.73 -0.37 -0.96
N VAL A 137 -7.28 -1.09 -1.95
CA VAL A 137 -6.55 -2.09 -2.72
C VAL A 137 -6.54 -1.61 -4.16
N PHE A 138 -5.41 -1.12 -4.59
CA PHE A 138 -5.21 -0.63 -5.96
C PHE A 138 -5.03 -1.78 -6.92
N VAL A 139 -5.79 -1.79 -7.99
CA VAL A 139 -5.75 -2.84 -9.02
C VAL A 139 -5.05 -2.31 -10.25
N PHE A 140 -3.94 -2.93 -10.60
CA PHE A 140 -3.15 -2.63 -11.78
C PHE A 140 -3.07 -3.82 -12.71
N ARG A 141 -3.08 -3.56 -14.00
CA ARG A 141 -2.85 -4.56 -15.04
C ARG A 141 -1.53 -4.28 -15.76
N LYS A 142 -0.74 -5.31 -15.96
CA LYS A 142 0.44 -5.26 -16.82
C LYS A 142 -0.01 -5.47 -18.27
N PRO A 143 0.25 -4.52 -19.17
CA PRO A 143 -0.11 -4.68 -20.59
C PRO A 143 0.67 -5.79 -21.29
#